data_0880ea7af68a1688863781eafd196c6e
#
_entry.id   0880ea7af68a1688863781eafd196c6e
#
_cell.length_a   1.000
_cell.length_b   1.000
_cell.length_c   1.000
_cell.angle_alpha   90.00
_cell.angle_beta   90.00
_cell.angle_gamma   90.00
#
_symmetry.space_group_name_H-M   'P 1'
#
loop_
_entity.id
_entity.type
_entity.pdbx_description
1 polymer ?
#
loop_
_entity_poly.entity_id
_entity_poly.type
_entity_poly.pdbx_seq_one_letter_code
_entity_poly.pdbx_strand_id
1 'polypeptide(L)'
;MVSLETPVCDFGWKAPDFALPGVDGKIWTRDECLGENGLLVMFICNHCPYVKAIRDRLVRDTRELLDYGIGSVAIMSNDPSEYPEDSFDNMKKIAEEYDFPFPYLFDETQEVARRYGAVCTPDFFGFNRNLELQYRGRLDASRKEAAPPDARRELFEAMVQVARTGKGPKDQIPSMGCSIKWKDGS
;
A
#
# COMPACT_ATOMS: atom_id res chain seq x y z
N MET A 1 10.18 9.88 15.35
CA MET A 1 9.77 9.24 14.11
C MET A 1 9.81 10.25 12.97
N VAL A 2 10.50 9.93 11.90
CA VAL A 2 10.68 10.85 10.77
C VAL A 2 9.52 10.71 9.79
N SER A 3 8.91 11.84 9.43
CA SER A 3 7.88 11.89 8.39
C SER A 3 8.52 12.18 7.04
N LEU A 4 8.15 11.39 6.03
CA LEU A 4 8.67 11.49 4.67
C LEU A 4 7.53 11.60 3.68
N GLU A 5 7.80 12.25 2.55
CA GLU A 5 6.89 12.26 1.40
C GLU A 5 7.42 11.34 0.30
N THR A 6 6.50 10.73 -0.44
CA THR A 6 6.88 9.88 -1.58
C THR A 6 7.32 10.75 -2.76
N PRO A 7 8.18 10.21 -3.65
CA PRO A 7 8.50 10.90 -4.91
C PRO A 7 7.28 10.96 -5.82
N VAL A 8 7.40 11.75 -6.89
CA VAL A 8 6.34 11.84 -7.90
C VAL A 8 6.20 10.53 -8.68
N CYS A 9 5.03 10.33 -9.27
CA CYS A 9 4.74 9.13 -10.06
C CYS A 9 5.63 9.05 -11.30
N ASP A 10 6.34 7.93 -11.44
CA ASP A 10 7.10 7.59 -12.64
C ASP A 10 6.19 6.78 -13.56
N PHE A 11 5.42 7.46 -14.37
CA PHE A 11 4.42 6.85 -15.24
C PHE A 11 5.03 5.80 -16.15
N GLY A 12 4.45 4.61 -16.16
CA GLY A 12 4.88 3.49 -16.98
C GLY A 12 5.96 2.60 -16.36
N TRP A 13 6.47 2.97 -15.20
CA TRP A 13 7.44 2.12 -14.49
C TRP A 13 6.82 0.76 -14.16
N LYS A 14 7.55 -0.31 -14.48
CA LYS A 14 7.03 -1.66 -14.31
C LYS A 14 7.15 -2.13 -12.86
N ALA A 15 6.07 -2.73 -12.36
CA ALA A 15 6.04 -3.28 -11.01
C ALA A 15 7.04 -4.43 -10.87
N PRO A 16 7.98 -4.36 -9.92
CA PRO A 16 8.83 -5.51 -9.60
C PRO A 16 8.01 -6.70 -9.12
N ASP A 17 8.48 -7.89 -9.44
CA ASP A 17 7.86 -9.13 -8.96
C ASP A 17 8.17 -9.35 -7.48
N PHE A 18 7.35 -10.16 -6.83
CA PHE A 18 7.60 -10.59 -5.46
C PHE A 18 6.91 -11.92 -5.18
N ALA A 19 7.37 -12.59 -4.12
CA ALA A 19 6.73 -13.78 -3.57
C ALA A 19 6.95 -13.71 -2.06
N LEU A 20 5.92 -13.41 -1.30
CA LEU A 20 6.02 -13.15 0.14
C LEU A 20 4.97 -13.91 0.93
N PRO A 21 5.31 -14.30 2.18
CA PRO A 21 4.35 -14.98 3.04
C PRO A 21 3.27 -14.03 3.53
N GLY A 22 2.03 -14.47 3.45
CA GLY A 22 0.87 -13.75 3.95
C GLY A 22 0.45 -14.24 5.33
N VAL A 23 -0.33 -13.43 6.01
CA VAL A 23 -0.88 -13.75 7.34
C VAL A 23 -1.86 -14.92 7.29
N ASP A 24 -2.34 -15.28 6.12
CA ASP A 24 -3.23 -16.43 5.88
C ASP A 24 -2.45 -17.75 5.71
N GLY A 25 -1.12 -17.74 5.82
CA GLY A 25 -0.28 -18.91 5.66
C GLY A 25 0.10 -19.25 4.23
N LYS A 26 -0.30 -18.43 3.26
CA LYS A 26 0.01 -18.64 1.83
C LYS A 26 1.16 -17.74 1.40
N ILE A 27 1.89 -18.18 0.36
CA ILE A 27 2.84 -17.33 -0.36
C ILE A 27 2.08 -16.66 -1.50
N TRP A 28 2.16 -15.34 -1.57
CA TRP A 28 1.48 -14.57 -2.60
C TRP A 28 2.48 -13.93 -3.56
N THR A 29 2.21 -14.01 -4.84
CA THR A 29 3.01 -13.36 -5.87
C THR A 29 2.29 -12.11 -6.38
N ARG A 30 3.04 -11.22 -7.04
CA ARG A 30 2.48 -10.03 -7.69
C ARG A 30 1.34 -10.41 -8.65
N ASP A 31 1.57 -11.42 -9.49
CA ASP A 31 0.60 -11.82 -10.50
C ASP A 31 -0.69 -12.40 -9.90
N GLU A 32 -0.59 -13.08 -8.77
CA GLU A 32 -1.77 -13.57 -8.04
C GLU A 32 -2.59 -12.44 -7.42
N CYS A 33 -1.96 -11.33 -7.09
CA CYS A 33 -2.63 -10.16 -6.53
C CYS A 33 -3.25 -9.26 -7.60
N LEU A 34 -2.78 -9.36 -8.83
CA LEU A 34 -3.24 -8.53 -9.95
C LEU A 34 -4.70 -8.82 -10.27
N GLY A 35 -5.52 -7.77 -10.30
CA GLY A 35 -6.89 -7.85 -10.76
C GLY A 35 -6.98 -7.70 -12.29
N GLU A 36 -8.17 -7.88 -12.83
CA GLU A 36 -8.44 -7.79 -14.26
C GLU A 36 -8.00 -6.44 -14.86
N ASN A 37 -8.13 -5.36 -14.08
CA ASN A 37 -7.89 -4.00 -14.56
C ASN A 37 -6.73 -3.29 -13.90
N GLY A 38 -6.08 -3.90 -12.94
CA GLY A 38 -4.90 -3.30 -12.29
C GLY A 38 -4.60 -3.83 -10.90
N LEU A 39 -3.59 -3.23 -10.28
CA LEU A 39 -3.06 -3.64 -8.99
C LEU A 39 -2.70 -2.43 -8.14
N LEU A 40 -3.08 -2.47 -6.88
CA LEU A 40 -2.65 -1.50 -5.87
C LEU A 40 -1.73 -2.19 -4.88
N VAL A 41 -0.45 -1.77 -4.84
CA VAL A 41 0.53 -2.25 -3.87
C VAL A 41 0.70 -1.19 -2.79
N MET A 42 0.53 -1.59 -1.54
CA MET A 42 0.55 -0.68 -0.40
C MET A 42 1.60 -1.12 0.61
N PHE A 43 2.56 -0.24 0.90
CA PHE A 43 3.50 -0.48 2.00
C PHE A 43 2.92 0.16 3.25
N ILE A 44 2.56 -0.66 4.22
CA ILE A 44 1.95 -0.23 5.49
C ILE A 44 2.63 -0.95 6.65
N CYS A 45 2.35 -0.51 7.86
CA CYS A 45 2.79 -1.19 9.08
C CYS A 45 1.66 -1.14 10.12
N ASN A 46 1.90 -1.74 11.28
CA ASN A 46 0.85 -1.85 12.30
C ASN A 46 0.82 -0.66 13.25
N HIS A 47 1.94 0.00 13.48
CA HIS A 47 2.06 1.01 14.54
C HIS A 47 2.05 2.47 14.05
N CYS A 48 2.20 2.72 12.76
CA CYS A 48 2.36 4.07 12.23
C CYS A 48 1.06 4.89 12.37
N PRO A 49 1.11 6.09 12.96
CA PRO A 49 -0.09 6.92 13.10
C PRO A 49 -0.70 7.34 11.77
N TYR A 50 0.10 7.50 10.72
CA TYR A 50 -0.41 7.79 9.37
C TYR A 50 -1.22 6.64 8.80
N VAL A 51 -0.86 5.39 9.12
CA VAL A 51 -1.61 4.21 8.70
C VAL A 51 -2.86 4.05 9.57
N LYS A 52 -2.73 4.20 10.88
CA LYS A 52 -3.87 4.09 11.81
C LYS A 52 -4.99 5.08 11.45
N ALA A 53 -4.63 6.29 11.04
CA ALA A 53 -5.59 7.33 10.68
C ALA A 53 -6.48 6.97 9.48
N ILE A 54 -5.99 6.13 8.56
CA ILE A 54 -6.69 5.81 7.31
C ILE A 54 -7.12 4.35 7.20
N ARG A 55 -6.85 3.52 8.22
CA ARG A 55 -6.99 2.06 8.11
C ARG A 55 -8.41 1.62 7.72
N ASP A 56 -9.41 2.20 8.32
CA ASP A 56 -10.82 1.92 8.00
C ASP A 56 -11.18 2.38 6.59
N ARG A 57 -10.68 3.54 6.17
CA ARG A 57 -10.89 4.06 4.81
C ARG A 57 -10.17 3.24 3.77
N LEU A 58 -8.97 2.76 4.11
CA LEU A 58 -8.19 1.88 3.25
C LEU A 58 -8.96 0.58 2.97
N VAL A 59 -9.54 -0.01 4.01
CA VAL A 59 -10.36 -1.22 3.88
C VAL A 59 -11.59 -0.95 3.00
N ARG A 60 -12.28 0.15 3.25
CA ARG A 60 -13.44 0.57 2.45
C ARG A 60 -13.07 0.72 0.98
N ASP A 61 -12.03 1.49 0.70
CA ASP A 61 -11.65 1.82 -0.68
C ASP A 61 -11.16 0.59 -1.45
N THR A 62 -10.33 -0.24 -0.82
CA THR A 62 -9.83 -1.46 -1.47
C THR A 62 -10.94 -2.48 -1.72
N ARG A 63 -11.91 -2.57 -0.80
CA ARG A 63 -13.07 -3.46 -0.99
C ARG A 63 -13.91 -3.00 -2.18
N GLU A 64 -14.18 -1.72 -2.29
CA GLU A 64 -14.93 -1.16 -3.42
C GLU A 64 -14.16 -1.26 -4.74
N LEU A 65 -12.84 -1.14 -4.71
CA LEU A 65 -12.00 -1.27 -5.90
C LEU A 65 -12.05 -2.66 -6.52
N LEU A 66 -12.37 -3.69 -5.75
CA LEU A 66 -12.57 -5.05 -6.29
C LEU A 66 -13.67 -5.07 -7.37
N ASP A 67 -14.71 -4.25 -7.20
CA ASP A 67 -15.80 -4.14 -8.17
C ASP A 67 -15.35 -3.51 -9.49
N TYR A 68 -14.22 -2.83 -9.47
CA TYR A 68 -13.61 -2.23 -10.67
C TYR A 68 -12.50 -3.09 -11.26
N GLY A 69 -12.28 -4.29 -10.73
CA GLY A 69 -11.23 -5.17 -11.19
C GLY A 69 -9.82 -4.78 -10.74
N ILE A 70 -9.73 -4.00 -9.68
CA ILE A 70 -8.43 -3.62 -9.09
C ILE A 70 -8.15 -4.54 -7.90
N GLY A 71 -7.12 -5.37 -8.01
CA GLY A 71 -6.61 -6.16 -6.89
C GLY A 71 -5.73 -5.30 -6.00
N SER A 72 -5.69 -5.62 -4.71
CA SER A 72 -4.85 -4.89 -3.75
C SER A 72 -4.01 -5.85 -2.93
N VAL A 73 -2.86 -5.41 -2.49
CA VAL A 73 -1.98 -6.16 -1.60
C VAL A 73 -1.27 -5.16 -0.67
N ALA A 74 -1.14 -5.52 0.59
CA ALA A 74 -0.37 -4.74 1.55
C ALA A 74 0.89 -5.50 1.93
N ILE A 75 2.00 -4.77 2.03
CA ILE A 75 3.31 -5.34 2.36
C ILE A 75 3.87 -4.59 3.57
N MET A 76 4.28 -5.33 4.59
CA MET A 76 4.91 -4.79 5.79
C MET A 76 6.41 -5.11 5.73
N SER A 77 7.23 -4.07 5.67
CA SER A 77 8.69 -4.19 5.51
C SER A 77 9.49 -3.62 6.68
N ASN A 78 8.83 -3.17 7.75
CA ASN A 78 9.54 -2.67 8.93
C ASN A 78 10.25 -3.81 9.66
N ASP A 79 11.39 -3.50 10.27
CA ASP A 79 12.11 -4.43 11.14
C ASP A 79 11.34 -4.58 12.46
N PRO A 80 10.73 -5.75 12.75
CA PRO A 80 9.96 -5.94 13.98
C PRO A 80 10.82 -6.15 15.23
N SER A 81 12.13 -6.32 15.09
CA SER A 81 13.01 -6.52 16.25
C SER A 81 13.07 -5.30 17.15
N GLU A 82 12.98 -4.09 16.56
CA GLU A 82 12.95 -2.83 17.31
C GLU A 82 11.53 -2.29 17.49
N TYR A 83 10.59 -2.77 16.68
CA TYR A 83 9.19 -2.35 16.69
C TYR A 83 8.29 -3.58 16.79
N PRO A 84 8.16 -4.18 18.00
CA PRO A 84 7.39 -5.43 18.18
C PRO A 84 5.93 -5.32 17.74
N GLU A 85 5.39 -4.12 17.69
CA GLU A 85 4.03 -3.88 17.17
C GLU A 85 3.89 -4.31 15.71
N ASP A 86 5.00 -4.35 14.96
CA ASP A 86 5.04 -4.76 13.57
C ASP A 86 5.37 -6.25 13.38
N SER A 87 5.25 -7.05 14.43
CA SER A 87 5.46 -8.49 14.34
C SER A 87 4.44 -9.15 13.40
N PHE A 88 4.80 -10.33 12.89
CA PHE A 88 3.90 -11.10 12.04
C PHE A 88 2.60 -11.48 12.76
N ASP A 89 2.69 -11.82 14.05
CA ASP A 89 1.50 -12.11 14.86
C ASP A 89 0.57 -10.91 14.96
N ASN A 90 1.11 -9.71 15.12
CA ASN A 90 0.32 -8.49 15.15
C ASN A 90 -0.26 -8.12 13.79
N MET A 91 0.46 -8.41 12.70
CA MET A 91 -0.08 -8.27 11.34
C MET A 91 -1.34 -9.11 11.18
N LYS A 92 -1.28 -10.36 11.65
CA LYS A 92 -2.42 -11.29 11.60
C LYS A 92 -3.61 -10.76 12.39
N LYS A 93 -3.37 -10.28 13.61
CA LYS A 93 -4.43 -9.70 14.47
C LYS A 93 -5.08 -8.51 13.82
N ILE A 94 -4.30 -7.61 13.23
CA ILE A 94 -4.80 -6.40 12.56
C ILE A 94 -5.63 -6.78 11.34
N ALA A 95 -5.14 -7.71 10.52
CA ALA A 95 -5.87 -8.16 9.34
C ALA A 95 -7.23 -8.77 9.70
N GLU A 96 -7.31 -9.52 10.80
CA GLU A 96 -8.54 -10.11 11.30
C GLU A 96 -9.47 -9.02 11.89
N GLU A 97 -8.93 -8.13 12.72
CA GLU A 97 -9.70 -7.09 13.39
C GLU A 97 -10.38 -6.14 12.42
N TYR A 98 -9.67 -5.73 11.36
CA TYR A 98 -10.17 -4.79 10.36
C TYR A 98 -10.76 -5.48 9.13
N ASP A 99 -10.78 -6.82 9.13
CA ASP A 99 -11.33 -7.62 8.01
C ASP A 99 -10.72 -7.17 6.66
N PHE A 100 -9.41 -7.23 6.57
CA PHE A 100 -8.69 -6.80 5.37
C PHE A 100 -9.16 -7.59 4.13
N PRO A 101 -9.65 -6.92 3.08
CA PRO A 101 -10.08 -7.57 1.85
C PRO A 101 -8.91 -7.85 0.89
N PHE A 102 -7.69 -7.78 1.37
CA PHE A 102 -6.46 -7.98 0.59
C PHE A 102 -5.46 -8.80 1.39
N PRO A 103 -4.52 -9.49 0.70
CA PRO A 103 -3.42 -10.16 1.39
C PRO A 103 -2.53 -9.16 2.14
N TYR A 104 -2.11 -9.53 3.34
CA TYR A 104 -1.14 -8.76 4.13
C TYR A 104 0.12 -9.58 4.25
N LEU A 105 1.21 -9.10 3.62
CA LEU A 105 2.43 -9.88 3.40
C LEU A 105 3.60 -9.32 4.20
N PHE A 106 4.48 -10.22 4.63
CA PHE A 106 5.68 -9.84 5.38
C PHE A 106 6.92 -9.91 4.50
N ASP A 107 7.56 -8.76 4.33
CA ASP A 107 8.81 -8.57 3.59
C ASP A 107 9.99 -8.58 4.58
N GLU A 108 10.32 -9.76 5.11
CA GLU A 108 11.31 -9.91 6.18
C GLU A 108 12.69 -9.39 5.80
N THR A 109 13.12 -9.64 4.57
CA THR A 109 14.44 -9.21 4.09
C THR A 109 14.47 -7.74 3.68
N GLN A 110 13.29 -7.12 3.55
CA GLN A 110 13.13 -5.74 3.09
C GLN A 110 13.51 -5.53 1.61
N GLU A 111 13.75 -6.62 0.91
CA GLU A 111 14.16 -6.59 -0.49
C GLU A 111 13.08 -6.04 -1.40
N VAL A 112 11.81 -6.41 -1.15
CA VAL A 112 10.69 -5.95 -1.98
C VAL A 112 10.50 -4.43 -1.82
N ALA A 113 10.55 -3.91 -0.59
CA ALA A 113 10.47 -2.48 -0.36
C ALA A 113 11.58 -1.74 -1.11
N ARG A 114 12.80 -2.28 -1.10
CA ARG A 114 13.93 -1.68 -1.81
C ARG A 114 13.74 -1.71 -3.32
N ARG A 115 13.27 -2.81 -3.88
CA ARG A 115 13.00 -2.92 -5.32
C ARG A 115 11.92 -1.94 -5.77
N TYR A 116 10.90 -1.73 -4.96
CA TYR A 116 9.84 -0.76 -5.26
C TYR A 116 10.28 0.69 -5.03
N GLY A 117 11.36 0.89 -4.30
CA GLY A 117 11.76 2.24 -3.90
C GLY A 117 10.80 2.84 -2.89
N ALA A 118 10.17 1.99 -2.06
CA ALA A 118 9.27 2.45 -1.00
C ALA A 118 10.06 3.23 0.05
N VAL A 119 9.50 4.34 0.52
CA VAL A 119 10.20 5.24 1.44
C VAL A 119 9.52 5.41 2.79
N CYS A 120 8.21 5.22 2.84
CA CYS A 120 7.43 5.45 4.06
C CYS A 120 6.22 4.53 4.12
N THR A 121 5.49 4.61 5.22
CA THR A 121 4.19 3.98 5.39
C THR A 121 3.16 5.04 5.79
N PRO A 122 2.03 5.16 5.07
CA PRO A 122 1.67 4.40 3.87
C PRO A 122 2.38 4.91 2.62
N ASP A 123 2.75 4.01 1.74
CA ASP A 123 3.29 4.33 0.41
C ASP A 123 2.48 3.53 -0.61
N PHE A 124 1.82 4.21 -1.52
CA PHE A 124 0.88 3.59 -2.47
C PHE A 124 1.42 3.59 -3.88
N PHE A 125 1.35 2.42 -4.53
CA PHE A 125 1.74 2.22 -5.92
C PHE A 125 0.56 1.64 -6.69
N GLY A 126 -0.05 2.45 -7.56
CA GLY A 126 -1.18 2.01 -8.37
C GLY A 126 -0.74 1.69 -9.80
N PHE A 127 -0.98 0.45 -10.24
CA PHE A 127 -0.58 -0.05 -11.56
C PHE A 127 -1.81 -0.38 -12.39
N ASN A 128 -1.68 -0.21 -13.72
CA ASN A 128 -2.71 -0.69 -14.65
C ASN A 128 -2.58 -2.20 -14.88
N ARG A 129 -3.43 -2.76 -15.76
CA ARG A 129 -3.42 -4.20 -16.07
C ARG A 129 -2.10 -4.71 -16.63
N ASN A 130 -1.31 -3.82 -17.21
CA ASN A 130 0.01 -4.13 -17.76
C ASN A 130 1.14 -3.94 -16.74
N LEU A 131 0.78 -3.72 -15.47
CA LEU A 131 1.74 -3.49 -14.37
C LEU A 131 2.61 -2.26 -14.56
N GLU A 132 2.07 -1.26 -15.24
CA GLU A 132 2.70 0.04 -15.44
C GLU A 132 2.19 1.02 -14.40
N LEU A 133 3.10 1.71 -13.71
CA LEU A 133 2.74 2.65 -12.65
C LEU A 133 1.93 3.81 -13.20
N GLN A 134 0.78 4.08 -12.57
CA GLN A 134 -0.13 5.14 -12.97
C GLN A 134 -0.51 6.06 -11.80
N TYR A 135 -0.27 5.61 -10.57
CA TYR A 135 -0.56 6.42 -9.39
C TYR A 135 0.49 6.20 -8.32
N ARG A 136 1.08 7.28 -7.85
CA ARG A 136 1.93 7.30 -6.66
C ARG A 136 1.57 8.53 -5.84
N GLY A 137 0.47 8.42 -5.10
CA GLY A 137 -0.09 9.53 -4.34
C GLY A 137 -0.72 9.05 -3.05
N ARG A 138 -1.34 9.98 -2.34
CA ARG A 138 -1.96 9.71 -1.04
C ARG A 138 -3.36 9.11 -1.20
N LEU A 139 -3.86 8.53 -0.09
CA LEU A 139 -5.23 8.01 -0.04
C LEU A 139 -6.24 9.16 -0.06
N ASP A 140 -6.04 10.12 0.82
CA ASP A 140 -6.85 11.34 0.96
C ASP A 140 -6.04 12.40 1.73
N ALA A 141 -6.71 13.44 2.24
CA ALA A 141 -6.06 14.52 2.97
C ALA A 141 -5.71 14.17 4.44
N SER A 142 -5.92 12.93 4.86
CA SER A 142 -5.52 12.48 6.20
C SER A 142 -4.00 12.52 6.36
N ARG A 143 -3.57 12.77 7.59
CA ARG A 143 -2.16 12.69 7.99
C ARG A 143 -2.07 11.81 9.24
N LYS A 144 -1.55 12.29 10.34
CA LYS A 144 -1.57 11.57 11.63
C LYS A 144 -2.98 11.44 12.19
N GLU A 145 -3.87 12.33 11.75
CA GLU A 145 -5.29 12.30 12.07
C GLU A 145 -6.11 12.14 10.79
N ALA A 146 -7.27 11.52 10.92
CA ALA A 146 -8.15 11.31 9.79
C ALA A 146 -8.70 12.65 9.27
N ALA A 147 -8.72 12.81 7.95
CA ALA A 147 -9.41 13.91 7.29
C ALA A 147 -10.92 13.81 7.56
N PRO A 148 -11.71 14.88 7.32
CA PRO A 148 -13.17 14.80 7.46
C PRO A 148 -13.76 13.62 6.69
N PRO A 149 -14.88 13.05 7.15
CA PRO A 149 -15.49 11.88 6.50
C PRO A 149 -15.86 12.10 5.03
N ASP A 150 -16.11 13.33 4.64
CA ASP A 150 -16.45 13.72 3.26
C ASP A 150 -15.24 14.14 2.44
N ALA A 151 -14.02 13.93 2.95
CA ALA A 151 -12.80 14.24 2.20
C ALA A 151 -12.77 13.49 0.87
N ARG A 152 -12.20 14.14 -0.15
CA ARG A 152 -12.08 13.55 -1.48
C ARG A 152 -11.26 12.26 -1.41
N ARG A 153 -11.77 11.22 -2.04
CA ARG A 153 -11.17 9.88 -2.09
C ARG A 153 -10.16 9.82 -3.25
N GLU A 154 -9.02 10.45 -3.08
CA GLU A 154 -8.06 10.69 -4.17
C GLU A 154 -7.52 9.39 -4.77
N LEU A 155 -7.08 8.44 -3.95
CA LEU A 155 -6.59 7.15 -4.43
C LEU A 155 -7.69 6.36 -5.12
N PHE A 156 -8.86 6.28 -4.50
CA PHE A 156 -9.99 5.54 -5.05
C PHE A 156 -10.38 6.07 -6.44
N GLU A 157 -10.56 7.39 -6.55
CA GLU A 157 -10.91 8.04 -7.82
C GLU A 157 -9.84 7.79 -8.89
N ALA A 158 -8.56 7.88 -8.49
CA ALA A 158 -7.45 7.63 -9.40
C ALA A 158 -7.46 6.19 -9.93
N MET A 159 -7.66 5.21 -9.04
CA MET A 159 -7.65 3.80 -9.44
C MET A 159 -8.90 3.41 -10.25
N VAL A 160 -10.04 4.05 -10.02
CA VAL A 160 -11.21 3.89 -10.89
C VAL A 160 -10.90 4.40 -12.30
N GLN A 161 -10.22 5.54 -12.41
CA GLN A 161 -9.76 6.06 -13.70
C GLN A 161 -8.80 5.08 -14.38
N VAL A 162 -7.83 4.53 -13.65
CA VAL A 162 -6.89 3.52 -14.16
C VAL A 162 -7.65 2.29 -14.67
N ALA A 163 -8.64 1.82 -13.92
CA ALA A 163 -9.46 0.66 -14.31
C ALA A 163 -10.18 0.91 -15.63
N ARG A 164 -10.67 2.13 -15.86
CA ARG A 164 -11.46 2.49 -17.02
C ARG A 164 -10.63 2.85 -18.25
N THR A 165 -9.48 3.50 -18.05
CA THR A 165 -8.69 4.09 -19.15
C THR A 165 -7.29 3.50 -19.29
N GLY A 166 -6.78 2.80 -18.30
CA GLY A 166 -5.40 2.31 -18.25
C GLY A 166 -4.39 3.38 -17.86
N LYS A 167 -4.85 4.60 -17.55
CA LYS A 167 -4.00 5.74 -17.20
C LYS A 167 -4.48 6.47 -15.96
N GLY A 168 -3.53 6.87 -15.11
CA GLY A 168 -3.81 7.64 -13.92
C GLY A 168 -3.95 9.13 -14.18
N PRO A 169 -4.42 9.88 -13.17
CA PRO A 169 -4.53 11.33 -13.28
C PRO A 169 -3.15 11.99 -13.40
N LYS A 170 -3.10 13.12 -14.09
CA LYS A 170 -1.88 13.87 -14.29
C LYS A 170 -1.35 14.47 -12.98
N ASP A 171 -2.25 15.01 -12.19
CA ASP A 171 -1.93 15.68 -10.92
C ASP A 171 -2.18 14.73 -9.76
N GLN A 172 -1.16 14.50 -8.96
CA GLN A 172 -1.20 13.61 -7.82
C GLN A 172 -0.51 14.28 -6.65
N ILE A 173 -1.08 14.08 -5.45
CA ILE A 173 -0.48 14.61 -4.23
C ILE A 173 0.26 13.47 -3.54
N PRO A 174 1.57 13.63 -3.24
CA PRO A 174 2.36 12.57 -2.62
C PRO A 174 1.79 12.09 -1.29
N SER A 175 1.94 10.80 -1.01
CA SER A 175 1.66 10.26 0.32
C SER A 175 2.72 10.76 1.29
N MET A 176 2.30 11.00 2.53
CA MET A 176 3.19 11.32 3.64
C MET A 176 3.04 10.23 4.69
N GLY A 177 4.16 9.83 5.27
CA GLY A 177 4.13 8.79 6.29
C GLY A 177 5.39 8.69 7.10
N CYS A 178 5.43 7.69 7.96
CA CYS A 178 6.60 7.39 8.77
C CYS A 178 7.63 6.66 7.92
N SER A 179 8.92 6.98 8.12
CA SER A 179 9.99 6.26 7.43
C SER A 179 9.90 4.75 7.67
N ILE A 180 10.25 3.96 6.67
CA ILE A 180 10.38 2.51 6.83
C ILE A 180 11.54 2.22 7.79
N LYS A 181 11.34 1.28 8.71
CA LYS A 181 12.33 0.92 9.74
C LYS A 181 13.26 -0.15 9.17
N TRP A 182 14.38 0.29 8.61
CA TRP A 182 15.36 -0.59 8.00
C TRP A 182 16.18 -1.31 9.06
N LYS A 183 16.60 -2.55 8.74
CA LYS A 183 17.54 -3.31 9.57
C LYS A 183 18.88 -2.62 9.60
N ASP A 184 19.62 -2.79 10.69
CA ASP A 184 20.99 -2.25 10.83
C ASP A 184 21.87 -2.70 9.67
N GLY A 185 22.68 -1.78 9.14
CA GLY A 185 23.57 -2.05 8.02
C GLY A 185 22.89 -2.08 6.66
N SER A 186 21.65 -1.68 6.59
CA SER A 186 20.86 -1.65 5.35
C SER A 186 20.80 -0.26 4.73
#